data_3192e942579066cf0d683ce898c1e420
#
_entry.id   3192e942579066cf0d683ce898c1e420
#
_cell.length_a   1.000
_cell.length_b   1.000
_cell.length_c   1.000
_cell.angle_alpha   90.00
_cell.angle_beta   90.00
_cell.angle_gamma   90.00
#
_symmetry.space_group_name_H-M   'P 1'
#
loop_
_entity.id
_entity.type
_entity.pdbx_description
1 polymer ?
#
loop_
_entity_poly.entity_id
_entity_poly.type
_entity_poly.pdbx_seq_one_letter_code
_entity_poly.pdbx_strand_id
1 'polypeptide(L)'
;MIYISPPFGNWVRHKDCIRVRGTFTTERRPGLIIQCLKTLRKVDGGWRNAIGFRNPGLENIEFKQDSIYSIAALDSKWYKLFGKLDKGINIEINVGCPNVNSYSITRPELKMLHRHYPNCSVKVSPHVTNNFLDILQNVGFKYIHLSNTLPTKKGGISGAKLKKKNLQLVKFVSNNYNFEIIAGGGIYTPQDVRDYAEAGAKHFSLSTVWFTPWRVKKVIEEIKLVSK
;
A
#
# COMPACT_ATOMS: atom_id res chain seq x y z
N MET A 1 4.52 9.07 -10.32
CA MET A 1 4.28 9.64 -8.96
C MET A 1 5.04 8.85 -7.92
N ILE A 2 5.42 9.48 -6.79
CA ILE A 2 6.16 8.85 -5.69
C ILE A 2 5.28 8.89 -4.44
N TYR A 3 5.08 7.75 -3.79
CA TYR A 3 4.25 7.63 -2.59
C TYR A 3 5.08 7.27 -1.36
N ILE A 4 4.73 7.85 -0.20
CA ILE A 4 5.22 7.40 1.09
C ILE A 4 4.18 6.46 1.68
N SER A 5 4.46 5.16 1.67
CA SER A 5 3.53 4.13 2.16
C SER A 5 3.30 4.18 3.67
N PRO A 6 2.13 3.70 4.13
CA PRO A 6 1.94 3.42 5.56
C PRO A 6 2.99 2.42 6.10
N PRO A 7 3.39 2.59 7.37
CA PRO A 7 2.96 3.63 8.30
C PRO A 7 3.70 4.95 8.17
N PHE A 8 4.76 5.03 7.33
CA PHE A 8 5.63 6.21 7.22
C PHE A 8 4.89 7.47 6.76
N GLY A 9 3.90 7.36 5.86
CA GLY A 9 3.08 8.48 5.41
C GLY A 9 2.31 9.20 6.53
N ASN A 10 2.22 8.61 7.73
CA ASN A 10 1.63 9.29 8.90
C ASN A 10 2.55 10.39 9.46
N TRP A 11 3.88 10.22 9.35
CA TRP A 11 4.86 11.08 10.03
C TRP A 11 5.85 11.73 9.08
N VAL A 12 6.26 11.02 8.03
CA VAL A 12 7.25 11.51 7.06
C VAL A 12 6.57 12.44 6.04
N ARG A 13 7.25 13.55 5.73
CA ARG A 13 6.89 14.47 4.64
C ARG A 13 8.09 14.66 3.74
N HIS A 14 7.85 14.65 2.44
CA HIS A 14 8.85 14.98 1.44
C HIS A 14 8.19 15.73 0.28
N LYS A 15 8.82 16.81 -0.19
CA LYS A 15 8.22 17.72 -1.20
C LYS A 15 7.86 17.06 -2.52
N ASP A 16 8.56 15.98 -2.87
CA ASP A 16 8.37 15.24 -4.13
C ASP A 16 7.47 14.00 -3.96
N CYS A 17 6.89 13.78 -2.80
CA CYS A 17 6.17 12.56 -2.48
C CYS A 17 4.76 12.83 -1.97
N ILE A 18 3.81 12.04 -2.41
CA ILE A 18 2.44 12.01 -1.90
C ILE A 18 2.39 11.09 -0.68
N ARG A 19 1.81 11.55 0.40
CA ARG A 19 1.66 10.79 1.63
C ARG A 19 0.48 9.83 1.53
N VAL A 20 0.71 8.55 1.78
CA VAL A 20 -0.36 7.59 2.02
C VAL A 20 -0.42 7.36 3.53
N ARG A 21 -1.44 7.93 4.17
CA ARG A 21 -1.65 7.87 5.62
C ARG A 21 -2.45 6.62 5.98
N GLY A 22 -2.21 6.05 7.13
CA GLY A 22 -2.92 4.87 7.64
C GLY A 22 -1.96 3.69 7.88
N THR A 23 -2.34 2.46 7.71
CA THR A 23 -3.68 2.00 7.26
C THR A 23 -4.66 2.14 8.41
N PHE A 24 -5.82 2.70 8.12
CA PHE A 24 -6.88 2.94 9.11
C PHE A 24 -7.94 1.83 9.05
N THR A 25 -8.58 1.58 10.17
CA THR A 25 -9.72 0.66 10.30
C THR A 25 -10.98 1.45 10.66
N THR A 26 -12.16 0.89 10.43
CA THR A 26 -13.42 1.48 10.85
C THR A 26 -13.41 1.80 12.33
N GLU A 27 -13.03 0.83 13.15
CA GLU A 27 -12.96 0.97 14.60
C GLU A 27 -11.53 1.27 15.06
N ARG A 28 -11.43 1.93 16.21
CA ARG A 28 -10.15 2.20 16.85
C ARG A 28 -9.44 0.90 17.25
N ARG A 29 -8.14 0.81 16.95
CA ARG A 29 -7.24 -0.29 17.35
C ARG A 29 -6.04 0.29 18.10
N PRO A 30 -6.12 0.46 19.43
CA PRO A 30 -5.09 1.15 20.21
C PRO A 30 -3.82 0.33 20.39
N GLY A 31 -2.77 0.96 20.96
CA GLY A 31 -1.52 0.28 21.36
C GLY A 31 -0.47 0.19 20.27
N LEU A 32 -0.43 1.14 19.32
CA LEU A 32 0.58 1.17 18.24
C LEU A 32 2.01 1.10 18.77
N ILE A 33 2.37 1.98 19.72
CA ILE A 33 3.74 2.05 20.27
C ILE A 33 4.13 0.73 20.93
N ILE A 34 3.25 0.22 21.80
CA ILE A 34 3.48 -1.05 22.52
C ILE A 34 3.66 -2.19 21.53
N GLN A 35 2.82 -2.26 20.49
CA GLN A 35 2.88 -3.31 19.49
C GLN A 35 4.13 -3.20 18.61
N CYS A 36 4.56 -1.98 18.28
CA CYS A 36 5.85 -1.76 17.61
C CYS A 36 7.01 -2.26 18.46
N LEU A 37 7.08 -1.87 19.73
CA LEU A 37 8.15 -2.31 20.65
C LEU A 37 8.17 -3.84 20.81
N LYS A 38 7.00 -4.49 20.86
CA LYS A 38 6.87 -5.94 20.99
C LYS A 38 7.26 -6.71 19.73
N THR A 39 6.93 -6.19 18.55
CA THR A 39 6.93 -7.03 17.33
C THR A 39 7.84 -6.55 16.20
N LEU A 40 8.24 -5.25 16.18
CA LEU A 40 9.12 -4.73 15.15
C LEU A 40 10.55 -5.20 15.41
N ARG A 41 11.08 -6.01 14.50
CA ARG A 41 12.44 -6.55 14.57
C ARG A 41 13.14 -6.42 13.23
N LYS A 42 14.38 -5.99 13.25
CA LYS A 42 15.28 -6.11 12.11
C LYS A 42 15.56 -7.60 11.87
N VAL A 43 15.44 -8.03 10.63
CA VAL A 43 15.76 -9.38 10.18
C VAL A 43 16.64 -9.29 8.94
N ASP A 44 17.24 -10.41 8.55
CA ASP A 44 17.99 -10.43 7.30
C ASP A 44 17.11 -10.00 6.13
N GLY A 45 17.61 -9.02 5.33
CA GLY A 45 16.92 -8.46 4.18
C GLY A 45 15.66 -7.63 4.49
N GLY A 46 15.45 -7.18 5.76
CA GLY A 46 14.30 -6.30 6.02
C GLY A 46 13.87 -6.15 7.47
N TRP A 47 12.56 -5.98 7.64
CA TRP A 47 11.91 -5.75 8.92
C TRP A 47 10.69 -6.66 9.07
N ARG A 48 10.58 -7.34 10.19
CA ARG A 48 9.41 -8.13 10.58
C ARG A 48 8.58 -7.36 11.58
N ASN A 49 7.26 -7.38 11.44
CA ASN A 49 6.33 -6.82 12.40
C ASN A 49 5.00 -7.57 12.41
N ALA A 50 4.29 -7.47 13.54
CA ALA A 50 2.92 -7.92 13.71
C ALA A 50 2.07 -6.79 14.33
N ILE A 51 2.17 -5.58 13.75
CA ILE A 51 1.51 -4.37 14.27
C ILE A 51 -0.01 -4.48 14.16
N GLY A 52 -0.55 -5.15 13.14
CA GLY A 52 -1.97 -5.49 13.03
C GLY A 52 -2.89 -4.28 12.90
N PHE A 53 -2.49 -3.27 12.10
CA PHE A 53 -3.25 -2.03 11.87
C PHE A 53 -3.66 -1.30 13.15
N ARG A 54 -2.73 -1.11 14.10
CA ARG A 54 -2.99 -0.27 15.27
C ARG A 54 -3.09 1.20 14.86
N ASN A 55 -4.28 1.80 15.05
CA ASN A 55 -4.61 3.13 14.57
C ASN A 55 -5.78 3.74 15.38
N PRO A 56 -6.03 5.06 15.27
CA PRO A 56 -7.11 5.73 16.02
C PRO A 56 -8.53 5.39 15.55
N GLY A 57 -8.71 4.70 14.43
CA GLY A 57 -10.02 4.54 13.79
C GLY A 57 -10.38 5.73 12.89
N LEU A 58 -11.15 5.47 11.83
CA LEU A 58 -11.50 6.49 10.84
C LEU A 58 -12.33 7.65 11.41
N GLU A 59 -13.13 7.40 12.44
CA GLU A 59 -13.94 8.45 13.08
C GLU A 59 -13.12 9.51 13.82
N ASN A 60 -11.84 9.19 14.13
CA ASN A 60 -10.94 10.07 14.87
C ASN A 60 -9.86 10.71 14.00
N ILE A 61 -10.09 10.78 12.68
CA ILE A 61 -9.12 11.33 11.73
C ILE A 61 -9.67 12.58 11.07
N GLU A 62 -8.88 13.61 11.06
CA GLU A 62 -9.08 14.76 10.19
C GLU A 62 -8.52 14.45 8.80
N PHE A 63 -9.39 14.48 7.78
CA PHE A 63 -9.03 14.27 6.40
C PHE A 63 -8.51 15.56 5.77
N LYS A 64 -7.40 15.46 5.02
CA LYS A 64 -6.77 16.58 4.31
C LYS A 64 -6.59 16.21 2.84
N GLN A 65 -6.75 17.13 1.94
CA GLN A 65 -6.63 16.89 0.49
C GLN A 65 -5.19 16.62 0.05
N ASP A 66 -4.18 16.91 0.89
CA ASP A 66 -2.76 16.72 0.61
C ASP A 66 -2.27 15.27 0.75
N SER A 67 -3.15 14.35 1.07
CA SER A 67 -2.81 12.97 1.41
C SER A 67 -3.80 11.97 0.81
N ILE A 68 -3.34 10.74 0.62
CA ILE A 68 -4.18 9.57 0.35
C ILE A 68 -4.40 8.84 1.68
N TYR A 69 -5.59 8.29 1.88
CA TYR A 69 -5.92 7.57 3.11
C TYR A 69 -6.08 6.08 2.80
N SER A 70 -5.15 5.28 3.34
CA SER A 70 -5.21 3.82 3.23
C SER A 70 -6.17 3.26 4.27
N ILE A 71 -7.18 2.54 3.80
CA ILE A 71 -8.27 1.97 4.61
C ILE A 71 -8.23 0.46 4.50
N ALA A 72 -8.24 -0.26 5.63
CA ALA A 72 -8.28 -1.70 5.65
C ALA A 72 -9.72 -2.21 5.61
N ALA A 73 -10.01 -3.08 4.66
CA ALA A 73 -11.25 -3.84 4.64
C ALA A 73 -11.11 -5.07 5.55
N LEU A 74 -11.51 -4.95 6.81
CA LEU A 74 -11.42 -6.03 7.81
C LEU A 74 -12.74 -6.76 8.05
N ASP A 75 -13.85 -6.09 7.78
CA ASP A 75 -15.21 -6.61 7.96
C ASP A 75 -16.18 -5.91 7.00
N SER A 76 -17.42 -6.35 6.94
CA SER A 76 -18.45 -5.76 6.08
C SER A 76 -18.86 -4.33 6.44
N LYS A 77 -18.34 -3.75 7.53
CA LYS A 77 -18.68 -2.35 7.92
C LYS A 77 -17.86 -1.32 7.17
N TRP A 78 -16.73 -1.72 6.53
CA TRP A 78 -15.82 -0.81 5.85
C TRP A 78 -16.50 0.07 4.78
N TYR A 79 -17.49 -0.46 4.07
CA TYR A 79 -18.22 0.28 3.03
C TYR A 79 -19.20 1.34 3.58
N LYS A 80 -19.62 1.20 4.85
CA LYS A 80 -20.48 2.22 5.51
C LYS A 80 -19.80 3.58 5.63
N LEU A 81 -18.49 3.61 5.46
CA LEU A 81 -17.69 4.83 5.48
C LEU A 81 -17.93 5.73 4.26
N PHE A 82 -18.37 5.16 3.13
CA PHE A 82 -18.53 5.93 1.89
C PHE A 82 -19.59 7.04 2.01
N GLY A 83 -20.55 6.88 2.90
CA GLY A 83 -21.51 7.94 3.22
C GLY A 83 -20.96 9.03 4.16
N LYS A 84 -19.82 8.77 4.82
CA LYS A 84 -19.20 9.67 5.80
C LYS A 84 -17.95 10.38 5.27
N LEU A 85 -17.32 9.83 4.23
CA LEU A 85 -16.11 10.42 3.64
C LEU A 85 -16.51 11.38 2.51
N ASP A 86 -15.92 12.56 2.53
CA ASP A 86 -16.06 13.54 1.45
C ASP A 86 -15.54 12.93 0.13
N LYS A 87 -16.28 13.15 -0.97
CA LYS A 87 -15.92 12.67 -2.31
C LYS A 87 -14.61 13.25 -2.84
N GLY A 88 -14.13 14.36 -2.28
CA GLY A 88 -12.85 14.97 -2.62
C GLY A 88 -11.61 14.29 -2.00
N ILE A 89 -11.82 13.29 -1.13
CA ILE A 89 -10.71 12.60 -0.45
C ILE A 89 -10.16 11.48 -1.32
N ASN A 90 -8.83 11.43 -1.47
CA ASN A 90 -8.15 10.33 -2.14
C ASN A 90 -7.99 9.14 -1.18
N ILE A 91 -8.40 7.96 -1.62
CA ILE A 91 -8.32 6.75 -0.81
C ILE A 91 -7.55 5.62 -1.51
N GLU A 92 -6.96 4.77 -0.69
CA GLU A 92 -6.40 3.47 -1.05
C GLU A 92 -7.12 2.40 -0.23
N ILE A 93 -7.67 1.37 -0.85
CA ILE A 93 -8.20 0.21 -0.13
C ILE A 93 -7.12 -0.85 0.00
N ASN A 94 -6.80 -1.21 1.22
CA ASN A 94 -5.81 -2.25 1.54
C ASN A 94 -6.54 -3.59 1.75
N VAL A 95 -6.45 -4.45 0.75
CA VAL A 95 -7.02 -5.79 0.73
C VAL A 95 -5.91 -6.84 0.74
N GLY A 96 -5.60 -7.42 1.84
CA GLY A 96 -4.60 -8.50 1.87
C GLY A 96 -3.37 -8.22 2.72
N CYS A 97 -3.56 -7.59 3.87
CA CYS A 97 -2.52 -7.55 4.88
C CYS A 97 -2.42 -8.92 5.58
N PRO A 98 -1.30 -9.64 5.49
CA PRO A 98 -1.15 -10.97 6.10
C PRO A 98 -1.10 -10.95 7.62
N ASN A 99 -1.01 -9.78 8.24
CA ASN A 99 -0.95 -9.61 9.71
C ASN A 99 -2.33 -9.59 10.37
N VAL A 100 -3.41 -9.69 9.59
CA VAL A 100 -4.80 -9.73 10.07
C VAL A 100 -5.62 -10.62 9.16
N ASN A 101 -6.68 -11.24 9.71
CA ASN A 101 -7.68 -11.91 8.88
C ASN A 101 -8.37 -10.82 8.05
N SER A 102 -8.16 -10.84 6.76
CA SER A 102 -8.77 -9.89 5.83
C SER A 102 -10.19 -10.35 5.50
N TYR A 103 -11.11 -9.40 5.43
CA TYR A 103 -12.44 -9.61 4.87
C TYR A 103 -12.33 -9.84 3.35
N SER A 104 -13.09 -10.79 2.85
CA SER A 104 -13.20 -11.00 1.40
C SER A 104 -14.17 -9.97 0.82
N ILE A 105 -13.62 -8.92 0.22
CA ILE A 105 -14.43 -7.88 -0.43
C ILE A 105 -15.19 -8.49 -1.61
N THR A 106 -16.48 -8.26 -1.65
CA THR A 106 -17.34 -8.75 -2.71
C THR A 106 -17.29 -7.84 -3.95
N ARG A 107 -17.64 -8.40 -5.11
CA ARG A 107 -17.74 -7.62 -6.36
C ARG A 107 -18.72 -6.44 -6.29
N PRO A 108 -19.92 -6.54 -5.69
CA PRO A 108 -20.80 -5.39 -5.47
C PRO A 108 -20.17 -4.27 -4.64
N GLU A 109 -19.43 -4.61 -3.58
CA GLU A 109 -18.74 -3.62 -2.74
C GLU A 109 -17.62 -2.91 -3.52
N LEU A 110 -16.87 -3.64 -4.34
CA LEU A 110 -15.85 -3.04 -5.22
C LEU A 110 -16.46 -2.09 -6.25
N LYS A 111 -17.61 -2.45 -6.85
CA LYS A 111 -18.35 -1.57 -7.76
C LYS A 111 -18.82 -0.30 -7.05
N MET A 112 -19.34 -0.43 -5.84
CA MET A 112 -19.76 0.72 -5.02
C MET A 112 -18.57 1.63 -4.67
N LEU A 113 -17.43 1.05 -4.27
CA LEU A 113 -16.19 1.78 -4.01
C LEU A 113 -15.75 2.57 -5.25
N HIS A 114 -15.64 1.92 -6.39
CA HIS A 114 -15.20 2.54 -7.64
C HIS A 114 -16.14 3.67 -8.08
N ARG A 115 -17.46 3.49 -7.92
CA ARG A 115 -18.47 4.52 -8.23
C ARG A 115 -18.32 5.79 -7.37
N HIS A 116 -17.95 5.62 -6.10
CA HIS A 116 -17.78 6.76 -5.17
C HIS A 116 -16.39 7.39 -5.29
N TYR A 117 -15.36 6.57 -5.56
CA TYR A 117 -13.95 6.98 -5.62
C TYR A 117 -13.28 6.38 -6.87
N PRO A 118 -13.54 6.94 -8.07
CA PRO A 118 -13.04 6.37 -9.33
C PRO A 118 -11.51 6.34 -9.43
N ASN A 119 -10.82 7.21 -8.69
CA ASN A 119 -9.37 7.27 -8.63
C ASN A 119 -8.77 6.48 -7.44
N CYS A 120 -9.58 5.68 -6.76
CA CYS A 120 -9.11 4.83 -5.66
C CYS A 120 -8.09 3.82 -6.17
N SER A 121 -6.99 3.65 -5.43
CA SER A 121 -6.07 2.55 -5.64
C SER A 121 -6.44 1.34 -4.76
N VAL A 122 -6.23 0.14 -5.29
CA VAL A 122 -6.40 -1.09 -4.53
C VAL A 122 -5.03 -1.68 -4.23
N LYS A 123 -4.70 -1.76 -2.94
CA LYS A 123 -3.44 -2.33 -2.47
C LYS A 123 -3.62 -3.81 -2.17
N VAL A 124 -2.86 -4.64 -2.88
CA VAL A 124 -2.95 -6.09 -2.82
C VAL A 124 -1.67 -6.73 -2.27
N SER A 125 -1.80 -7.96 -1.80
CA SER A 125 -0.68 -8.77 -1.35
C SER A 125 0.09 -9.36 -2.54
N PRO A 126 1.37 -9.78 -2.35
CA PRO A 126 2.11 -10.54 -3.35
C PRO A 126 1.51 -11.91 -3.69
N HIS A 127 0.44 -12.30 -3.02
CA HIS A 127 -0.31 -13.55 -3.23
C HIS A 127 -1.71 -13.32 -3.82
N VAL A 128 -1.94 -12.15 -4.43
CA VAL A 128 -3.20 -11.85 -5.11
C VAL A 128 -3.48 -12.90 -6.19
N THR A 129 -4.74 -13.33 -6.30
CA THR A 129 -5.16 -14.30 -7.31
C THR A 129 -5.52 -13.61 -8.63
N ASN A 130 -5.36 -14.31 -9.76
CA ASN A 130 -5.76 -13.80 -11.07
C ASN A 130 -7.25 -13.44 -11.09
N ASN A 131 -8.10 -14.29 -10.53
CA ASN A 131 -9.55 -14.02 -10.44
C ASN A 131 -9.85 -12.68 -9.75
N PHE A 132 -9.09 -12.30 -8.70
CA PHE A 132 -9.28 -11.01 -8.06
C PHE A 132 -8.80 -9.84 -8.94
N LEU A 133 -7.70 -10.01 -9.66
CA LEU A 133 -7.22 -9.04 -10.65
C LEU A 133 -8.23 -8.84 -11.78
N ASP A 134 -8.83 -9.93 -12.29
CA ASP A 134 -9.90 -9.90 -13.30
C ASP A 134 -11.12 -9.12 -12.79
N ILE A 135 -11.52 -9.35 -11.53
CA ILE A 135 -12.63 -8.60 -10.92
C ILE A 135 -12.29 -7.10 -10.85
N LEU A 136 -11.09 -6.72 -10.42
CA LEU A 136 -10.67 -5.32 -10.33
C LEU A 136 -10.68 -4.64 -11.70
N GLN A 137 -10.14 -5.29 -12.74
CA GLN A 137 -10.12 -4.77 -14.09
C GLN A 137 -11.54 -4.63 -14.65
N ASN A 138 -12.39 -5.66 -14.47
CA ASN A 138 -13.79 -5.65 -14.94
C ASN A 138 -14.67 -4.62 -14.21
N VAL A 139 -14.32 -4.23 -13.00
CA VAL A 139 -14.97 -3.13 -12.25
C VAL A 139 -14.53 -1.77 -12.78
N GLY A 140 -13.32 -1.69 -13.37
CA GLY A 140 -12.79 -0.46 -13.96
C GLY A 140 -11.74 0.25 -13.11
N PHE A 141 -11.16 -0.41 -12.08
CA PHE A 141 -10.07 0.20 -11.31
C PHE A 141 -8.89 0.52 -12.21
N LYS A 142 -8.42 1.77 -12.12
CA LYS A 142 -7.26 2.24 -12.87
C LYS A 142 -5.95 1.96 -12.15
N TYR A 143 -5.91 2.15 -10.84
CA TYR A 143 -4.68 2.07 -10.04
C TYR A 143 -4.63 0.81 -9.19
N ILE A 144 -3.53 0.06 -9.30
CA ILE A 144 -3.25 -1.08 -8.44
C ILE A 144 -1.91 -0.89 -7.71
N HIS A 145 -1.91 -1.07 -6.39
CA HIS A 145 -0.70 -1.01 -5.57
C HIS A 145 -0.20 -2.41 -5.24
N LEU A 146 0.82 -2.84 -5.95
CA LEU A 146 1.42 -4.16 -5.82
C LEU A 146 2.53 -4.15 -4.76
N SER A 147 2.13 -4.09 -3.50
CA SER A 147 3.08 -4.11 -2.38
C SER A 147 2.37 -4.34 -1.05
N ASN A 148 2.68 -5.44 -0.42
CA ASN A 148 2.32 -5.68 0.97
C ASN A 148 3.43 -6.52 1.63
N THR A 149 3.31 -6.83 2.93
CA THR A 149 4.30 -7.67 3.62
C THR A 149 4.16 -9.14 3.23
N LEU A 150 5.27 -9.89 3.28
CA LEU A 150 5.24 -11.36 3.16
C LEU A 150 4.80 -11.96 4.49
N PRO A 151 3.80 -12.87 4.50
CA PRO A 151 3.35 -13.52 5.71
C PRO A 151 4.40 -14.48 6.27
N THR A 152 4.53 -14.50 7.60
CA THR A 152 5.29 -15.50 8.34
C THR A 152 4.54 -15.90 9.61
N LYS A 153 4.92 -16.99 10.25
CA LYS A 153 4.34 -17.42 11.55
C LYS A 153 4.42 -16.35 12.66
N LYS A 154 5.37 -15.40 12.53
CA LYS A 154 5.63 -14.35 13.55
C LYS A 154 5.31 -12.94 13.05
N GLY A 155 4.43 -12.78 12.05
CA GLY A 155 4.05 -11.50 11.45
C GLY A 155 4.50 -11.34 10.00
N GLY A 156 4.36 -10.14 9.45
CA GLY A 156 4.76 -9.83 8.07
C GLY A 156 6.20 -9.34 7.96
N ILE A 157 6.90 -9.76 6.92
CA ILE A 157 8.23 -9.24 6.56
C ILE A 157 8.08 -8.19 5.46
N SER A 158 8.75 -7.05 5.64
CA SER A 158 8.91 -5.98 4.66
C SER A 158 10.39 -5.72 4.39
N GLY A 159 10.72 -5.09 3.25
CA GLY A 159 12.08 -4.78 2.87
C GLY A 159 12.59 -5.56 1.66
N ALA A 160 13.91 -5.73 1.53
CA ALA A 160 14.55 -6.30 0.33
C ALA A 160 14.04 -7.70 -0.04
N LYS A 161 13.65 -8.51 0.94
CA LYS A 161 13.07 -9.85 0.68
C LYS A 161 11.79 -9.82 -0.15
N LEU A 162 11.08 -8.70 -0.19
CA LEU A 162 9.88 -8.52 -1.01
C LEU A 162 10.20 -8.37 -2.50
N LYS A 163 11.37 -7.80 -2.84
CA LYS A 163 11.68 -7.34 -4.19
C LYS A 163 11.45 -8.41 -5.24
N LYS A 164 12.08 -9.58 -5.08
CA LYS A 164 12.01 -10.66 -6.10
C LYS A 164 10.56 -11.02 -6.45
N LYS A 165 9.75 -11.25 -5.42
CA LYS A 165 8.35 -11.68 -5.60
C LYS A 165 7.48 -10.56 -6.16
N ASN A 166 7.65 -9.34 -5.65
CA ASN A 166 6.89 -8.19 -6.14
C ASN A 166 7.26 -7.82 -7.56
N LEU A 167 8.53 -7.92 -7.94
CA LEU A 167 8.99 -7.68 -9.30
C LEU A 167 8.35 -8.66 -10.31
N GLN A 168 8.29 -9.94 -9.95
CA GLN A 168 7.59 -10.96 -10.75
C GLN A 168 6.11 -10.63 -10.90
N LEU A 169 5.45 -10.20 -9.81
CA LEU A 169 4.04 -9.80 -9.83
C LEU A 169 3.82 -8.55 -10.69
N VAL A 170 4.68 -7.53 -10.57
CA VAL A 170 4.60 -6.31 -11.39
C VAL A 170 4.71 -6.67 -12.87
N LYS A 171 5.71 -7.47 -13.26
CA LYS A 171 5.88 -7.92 -14.64
C LYS A 171 4.68 -8.71 -15.14
N PHE A 172 4.14 -9.62 -14.33
CA PHE A 172 2.94 -10.39 -14.68
C PHE A 172 1.73 -9.48 -14.90
N VAL A 173 1.46 -8.56 -13.96
CA VAL A 173 0.32 -7.65 -14.06
C VAL A 173 0.47 -6.70 -15.24
N SER A 174 1.66 -6.16 -15.47
CA SER A 174 1.92 -5.28 -16.61
C SER A 174 1.70 -5.95 -17.97
N ASN A 175 1.98 -7.24 -18.08
CA ASN A 175 1.82 -7.97 -19.33
C ASN A 175 0.38 -8.44 -19.59
N ASN A 176 -0.46 -8.56 -18.55
CA ASN A 176 -1.78 -9.19 -18.67
C ASN A 176 -2.96 -8.27 -18.34
N TYR A 177 -2.71 -7.08 -17.79
CA TYR A 177 -3.76 -6.17 -17.31
C TYR A 177 -3.46 -4.72 -17.68
N ASN A 178 -4.50 -3.88 -17.74
CA ASN A 178 -4.41 -2.46 -18.12
C ASN A 178 -4.36 -1.53 -16.88
N PHE A 179 -3.71 -1.94 -15.80
CA PHE A 179 -3.58 -1.10 -14.61
C PHE A 179 -2.42 -0.11 -14.71
N GLU A 180 -2.58 1.07 -14.12
CA GLU A 180 -1.45 1.89 -13.71
C GLU A 180 -0.87 1.36 -12.41
N ILE A 181 0.30 0.73 -12.51
CA ILE A 181 0.91 -0.01 -11.42
C ILE A 181 1.69 0.93 -10.50
N ILE A 182 1.33 0.91 -9.21
CA ILE A 182 2.11 1.46 -8.11
C ILE A 182 2.93 0.32 -7.53
N ALA A 183 4.24 0.30 -7.81
CA ALA A 183 5.13 -0.74 -7.31
C ALA A 183 5.78 -0.34 -5.98
N GLY A 184 5.94 -1.30 -5.09
CA GLY A 184 6.64 -1.11 -3.83
C GLY A 184 7.22 -2.41 -3.29
N GLY A 185 7.91 -2.29 -2.15
CA GLY A 185 8.55 -3.41 -1.48
C GLY A 185 9.98 -3.67 -1.95
N GLY A 186 10.93 -3.40 -1.07
CA GLY A 186 12.35 -3.64 -1.31
C GLY A 186 13.05 -2.63 -2.20
N ILE A 187 12.51 -1.43 -2.34
CA ILE A 187 13.16 -0.33 -3.07
C ILE A 187 14.10 0.39 -2.11
N TYR A 188 15.42 0.22 -2.29
CA TYR A 188 16.48 0.82 -1.48
C TYR A 188 17.59 1.47 -2.29
N THR A 189 17.67 1.19 -3.59
CA THR A 189 18.72 1.64 -4.50
C THR A 189 18.14 2.14 -5.81
N PRO A 190 18.87 2.96 -6.58
CA PRO A 190 18.50 3.32 -7.96
C PRO A 190 18.23 2.10 -8.84
N GLN A 191 19.03 1.02 -8.69
CA GLN A 191 18.80 -0.20 -9.47
C GLN A 191 17.45 -0.86 -9.16
N ASP A 192 16.98 -0.81 -7.90
CA ASP A 192 15.64 -1.33 -7.57
C ASP A 192 14.53 -0.57 -8.29
N VAL A 193 14.70 0.74 -8.46
CA VAL A 193 13.77 1.58 -9.21
C VAL A 193 13.74 1.19 -10.68
N ARG A 194 14.91 1.07 -11.31
CA ARG A 194 15.03 0.64 -12.73
C ARG A 194 14.39 -0.72 -12.96
N ASP A 195 14.68 -1.70 -12.11
CA ASP A 195 14.12 -3.04 -12.22
C ASP A 195 12.57 -3.02 -12.20
N TYR A 196 11.98 -2.21 -11.32
CA TYR A 196 10.52 -2.05 -11.27
C TYR A 196 9.95 -1.28 -12.46
N ALA A 197 10.65 -0.26 -12.95
CA ALA A 197 10.26 0.49 -14.14
C ALA A 197 10.26 -0.41 -15.39
N GLU A 198 11.31 -1.19 -15.58
CA GLU A 198 11.45 -2.18 -16.67
C GLU A 198 10.38 -3.27 -16.58
N ALA A 199 9.94 -3.63 -15.37
CA ALA A 199 8.83 -4.56 -15.17
C ALA A 199 7.45 -3.96 -15.46
N GLY A 200 7.35 -2.64 -15.74
CA GLY A 200 6.11 -1.94 -16.09
C GLY A 200 5.48 -1.09 -15.00
N ALA A 201 6.20 -0.81 -13.90
CA ALA A 201 5.71 0.12 -12.88
C ALA A 201 5.73 1.56 -13.41
N LYS A 202 4.61 2.28 -13.24
CA LYS A 202 4.49 3.71 -13.55
C LYS A 202 4.66 4.59 -12.32
N HIS A 203 4.41 4.05 -11.14
CA HIS A 203 4.44 4.77 -9.86
C HIS A 203 5.18 3.93 -8.82
N PHE A 204 5.76 4.60 -7.82
CA PHE A 204 6.62 3.97 -6.83
C PHE A 204 6.18 4.30 -5.42
N SER A 205 6.14 3.29 -4.56
CA SER A 205 5.72 3.40 -3.17
C SER A 205 6.86 3.03 -2.22
N LEU A 206 7.34 4.03 -1.49
CA LEU A 206 8.48 3.93 -0.60
C LEU A 206 8.03 3.72 0.86
N SER A 207 8.57 2.70 1.50
CA SER A 207 8.28 2.34 2.89
C SER A 207 9.56 2.20 3.70
N THR A 208 10.08 1.01 3.84
CA THR A 208 11.21 0.68 4.73
C THR A 208 12.53 1.38 4.40
N VAL A 209 12.68 1.97 3.22
CA VAL A 209 13.83 2.83 2.88
C VAL A 209 13.92 4.06 3.80
N TRP A 210 12.81 4.51 4.38
CA TRP A 210 12.78 5.60 5.35
C TRP A 210 13.51 5.30 6.66
N PHE A 211 13.81 4.03 6.95
CA PHE A 211 14.76 3.66 8.02
C PHE A 211 16.22 3.89 7.62
N THR A 212 16.51 4.24 6.36
CA THR A 212 17.84 4.51 5.83
C THR A 212 17.84 5.84 5.05
N PRO A 213 17.65 6.99 5.73
CA PRO A 213 17.35 8.28 5.10
C PRO A 213 18.43 8.74 4.11
N TRP A 214 19.69 8.31 4.29
CA TRP A 214 20.79 8.59 3.36
C TRP A 214 20.61 7.95 1.97
N ARG A 215 19.73 6.96 1.83
CA ARG A 215 19.40 6.33 0.53
C ARG A 215 18.26 7.03 -0.20
N VAL A 216 17.38 7.69 0.54
CA VAL A 216 16.11 8.22 0.03
C VAL A 216 16.32 9.19 -1.12
N LYS A 217 17.28 10.13 -1.00
CA LYS A 217 17.57 11.13 -2.03
C LYS A 217 17.87 10.47 -3.38
N LYS A 218 18.82 9.51 -3.41
CA LYS A 218 19.22 8.81 -4.65
C LYS A 218 18.07 8.00 -5.26
N VAL A 219 17.23 7.39 -4.42
CA VAL A 219 16.04 6.64 -4.89
C VAL A 219 15.02 7.58 -5.53
N ILE A 220 14.72 8.73 -4.90
CA ILE A 220 13.77 9.70 -5.44
C ILE A 220 14.28 10.32 -6.75
N GLU A 221 15.56 10.65 -6.82
CA GLU A 221 16.20 11.17 -8.05
C GLU A 221 16.06 10.18 -9.20
N GLU A 222 16.32 8.89 -8.96
CA GLU A 222 16.16 7.84 -9.97
C GLU A 222 14.70 7.68 -10.42
N ILE A 223 13.73 7.72 -9.47
CA ILE A 223 12.31 7.64 -9.84
C ILE A 223 11.93 8.80 -10.78
N LYS A 224 12.43 10.01 -10.52
CA LYS A 224 12.19 11.16 -11.40
C LYS A 224 12.79 10.98 -12.79
N LEU A 225 13.91 10.27 -12.91
CA LEU A 225 14.54 9.98 -14.20
C LEU A 225 13.73 8.98 -15.02
N VAL A 226 13.29 7.87 -14.40
CA VAL A 226 12.51 6.83 -15.11
C VAL A 226 11.04 7.21 -15.34
N SER A 227 10.56 8.30 -14.73
CA SER A 227 9.18 8.80 -14.88
C SER A 227 9.02 9.91 -15.93
N LYS A 228 10.11 10.30 -16.59
CA LYS A 228 10.12 11.24 -17.74
C LYS A 228 9.84 10.49 -19.02
#